data_3e91700c8b2679d788b1920e6d4526a0
#
_entry.id   3e91700c8b2679d788b1920e6d4526a0
#
_cell.length_a   1.000
_cell.length_b   1.000
_cell.length_c   1.000
_cell.angle_alpha   90.00
_cell.angle_beta   90.00
_cell.angle_gamma   90.00
#
_symmetry.space_group_name_H-M   'P 1'
#
loop_
_entity.id
_entity.type
_entity.pdbx_description
1 polymer ?
#
loop_
_entity_poly.entity_id
_entity_poly.type
_entity_poly.pdbx_seq_one_letter_code
_entity_poly.pdbx_strand_id
1 'polypeptide(L)'
;MDAQWRVDVPQAGLPAQLPPELPDGSYPTRLDDRGRLRLPAPFVRFFESLVEKKLFVTTLDRRSVRIYPISVWREQRMRLASDHEDPDAADLLFLANHYGANTEMDGQGRILIHEDLRRALSLEDRPLMLVPWIWRVDVMPEDVYQARKASAEQDLDGKLKRLTAKGLR
;
A
#
# COMPACT_ATOMS: atom_id res chain seq x y z
N MET A 1 -19.61 14.29 -6.28
CA MET A 1 -19.28 12.86 -6.50
C MET A 1 -18.57 12.36 -5.25
N ASP A 2 -19.33 11.70 -4.41
CA ASP A 2 -18.84 11.24 -3.11
C ASP A 2 -18.09 9.93 -3.29
N ALA A 3 -16.79 10.01 -3.24
CA ALA A 3 -15.95 8.83 -3.10
C ALA A 3 -16.16 8.25 -1.69
N GLN A 4 -17.11 7.34 -1.57
CA GLN A 4 -17.34 6.59 -0.34
C GLN A 4 -16.18 5.64 -0.12
N TRP A 5 -15.20 6.08 0.67
CA TRP A 5 -14.21 5.21 1.29
C TRP A 5 -14.91 4.46 2.43
N ARG A 6 -15.63 3.41 2.11
CA ARG A 6 -16.04 2.45 3.13
C ARG A 6 -14.82 1.62 3.47
N VAL A 7 -14.28 1.85 4.65
CA VAL A 7 -13.36 0.91 5.29
C VAL A 7 -14.24 -0.23 5.80
N ASP A 8 -14.46 -1.23 4.96
CA ASP A 8 -14.99 -2.50 5.44
C ASP A 8 -13.88 -3.18 6.26
N VAL A 9 -13.96 -2.98 7.56
CA VAL A 9 -13.24 -3.82 8.51
C VAL A 9 -13.96 -5.17 8.51
N PRO A 10 -13.34 -6.26 8.06
CA PRO A 10 -13.99 -7.56 8.07
C PRO A 10 -14.22 -7.99 9.52
N GLN A 11 -15.47 -8.13 9.92
CA GLN A 11 -15.86 -8.75 11.20
C GLN A 11 -15.84 -10.29 11.16
N ALA A 12 -15.11 -10.88 10.26
CA ALA A 12 -14.98 -12.33 10.17
C ALA A 12 -13.64 -12.78 10.74
N GLY A 13 -13.67 -13.26 11.99
CA GLY A 13 -12.63 -14.07 12.60
C GLY A 13 -11.24 -13.43 12.61
N LEU A 14 -10.89 -12.79 13.71
CA LEU A 14 -9.49 -12.42 13.97
C LEU A 14 -8.63 -13.69 13.78
N PRO A 15 -7.56 -13.64 12.96
CA PRO A 15 -6.61 -14.74 12.91
C PRO A 15 -6.07 -14.98 14.31
N ALA A 16 -5.80 -16.23 14.66
CA ALA A 16 -5.33 -16.64 16.00
C ALA A 16 -4.01 -15.96 16.43
N GLN A 17 -3.34 -15.27 15.52
CA GLN A 17 -2.24 -14.34 15.76
C GLN A 17 -2.48 -13.09 14.91
N LEU A 18 -2.63 -11.94 15.56
CA LEU A 18 -2.63 -10.67 14.87
C LEU A 18 -1.31 -10.54 14.07
N PRO A 19 -1.37 -10.15 12.77
CA PRO A 19 -0.15 -9.85 12.05
C PRO A 19 0.60 -8.74 12.80
N PRO A 20 1.94 -8.71 12.73
CA PRO A 20 2.70 -7.62 13.33
C PRO A 20 2.17 -6.28 12.80
N GLU A 21 2.06 -5.30 13.69
CA GLU A 21 1.56 -3.97 13.33
C GLU A 21 2.56 -3.26 12.42
N LEU A 22 2.04 -2.62 11.37
CA LEU A 22 2.84 -1.70 10.55
C LEU A 22 3.33 -0.52 11.40
N PRO A 23 4.57 -0.07 11.18
CA PRO A 23 5.05 1.17 11.79
C PRO A 23 4.19 2.36 11.39
N ASP A 24 3.98 3.28 12.33
CA ASP A 24 3.33 4.56 12.06
C ASP A 24 4.28 5.57 11.38
N GLY A 25 3.70 6.59 10.79
CA GLY A 25 4.40 7.72 10.20
C GLY A 25 4.72 7.55 8.72
N SER A 26 4.89 8.66 8.03
CA SER A 26 5.30 8.73 6.63
C SER A 26 6.79 9.04 6.54
N TYR A 27 7.50 8.39 5.61
CA TYR A 27 8.94 8.46 5.51
C TYR A 27 9.39 8.79 4.09
N PRO A 28 10.37 9.71 3.90
CA PRO A 28 10.99 9.90 2.61
C PRO A 28 11.82 8.67 2.23
N THR A 29 11.81 8.35 0.95
CA THR A 29 12.60 7.25 0.38
C THR A 29 12.94 7.55 -1.08
N ARG A 30 13.64 6.65 -1.72
CA ARG A 30 13.98 6.70 -3.14
C ARG A 30 14.35 5.32 -3.67
N LEU A 31 14.35 5.19 -4.98
CA LEU A 31 14.95 4.02 -5.63
C LEU A 31 16.46 4.20 -5.77
N ASP A 32 17.18 3.08 -5.74
CA ASP A 32 18.57 3.04 -6.21
C ASP A 32 18.64 2.88 -7.74
N ASP A 33 19.84 2.91 -8.30
CA ASP A 33 20.13 2.76 -9.74
C ASP A 33 19.68 1.42 -10.34
N ARG A 34 19.38 0.44 -9.48
CA ARG A 34 18.87 -0.88 -9.87
C ARG A 34 17.35 -1.04 -9.65
N GLY A 35 16.66 0.03 -9.35
CA GLY A 35 15.21 0.03 -9.14
C GLY A 35 14.77 -0.58 -7.80
N ARG A 36 15.66 -0.61 -6.80
CA ARG A 36 15.34 -1.13 -5.48
C ARG A 36 14.98 0.00 -4.53
N LEU A 37 13.85 -0.15 -3.87
CA LEU A 37 13.37 0.77 -2.85
C LEU A 37 14.09 0.49 -1.53
N ARG A 38 14.70 1.52 -0.97
CA ARG A 38 15.31 1.44 0.36
C ARG A 38 14.26 1.67 1.43
N LEU A 39 14.10 0.70 2.33
CA LEU A 39 13.15 0.81 3.43
C LEU A 39 13.75 1.52 4.64
N PRO A 40 12.99 2.40 5.31
CA PRO A 40 13.34 2.90 6.64
C PRO A 40 13.44 1.76 7.67
N ALA A 41 14.31 1.91 8.67
CA ALA A 41 14.59 0.87 9.65
C ALA A 41 13.34 0.28 10.36
N PRO A 42 12.29 1.05 10.72
CA PRO A 42 11.08 0.47 11.30
C PRO A 42 10.39 -0.53 10.37
N PHE A 43 10.37 -0.25 9.05
CA PHE A 43 9.76 -1.13 8.06
C PHE A 43 10.62 -2.35 7.77
N VAL A 44 11.95 -2.22 7.82
CA VAL A 44 12.85 -3.38 7.75
C VAL A 44 12.51 -4.38 8.86
N ARG A 45 12.41 -3.92 10.10
CA ARG A 45 12.03 -4.75 11.25
C ARG A 45 10.65 -5.39 11.08
N PHE A 46 9.69 -4.64 10.57
CA PHE A 46 8.35 -5.15 10.30
C PHE A 46 8.39 -6.30 9.28
N PHE A 47 9.02 -6.11 8.12
CA PHE A 47 9.10 -7.15 7.09
C PHE A 47 9.94 -8.34 7.52
N GLU A 48 10.97 -8.14 8.35
CA GLU A 48 11.74 -9.23 8.96
C GLU A 48 10.91 -10.06 9.95
N SER A 49 9.92 -9.47 10.61
CA SER A 49 9.05 -10.16 11.57
C SER A 49 7.96 -11.01 10.93
N LEU A 50 7.71 -10.85 9.62
CA LEU A 50 6.70 -11.63 8.91
C LEU A 50 7.09 -13.10 8.84
N VAL A 51 6.13 -13.99 9.03
CA VAL A 51 6.32 -15.45 8.90
C VAL A 51 6.67 -15.80 7.45
N GLU A 52 5.85 -15.34 6.50
CA GLU A 52 6.14 -15.47 5.08
C GLU A 52 6.89 -14.21 4.59
N LYS A 53 8.08 -14.38 4.04
CA LYS A 53 8.93 -13.27 3.56
C LYS A 53 8.52 -12.76 2.19
N LYS A 54 7.74 -13.53 1.45
CA LYS A 54 7.24 -13.14 0.13
C LYS A 54 6.31 -11.95 0.23
N LEU A 55 6.52 -11.00 -0.68
CA LEU A 55 5.72 -9.80 -0.86
C LEU A 55 5.13 -9.80 -2.27
N PHE A 56 4.00 -9.15 -2.45
CA PHE A 56 3.48 -8.80 -3.76
C PHE A 56 3.47 -7.27 -3.89
N VAL A 57 4.14 -6.79 -4.93
CA VAL A 57 4.29 -5.35 -5.20
C VAL A 57 3.56 -5.01 -6.48
N THR A 58 2.62 -4.09 -6.43
CA THR A 58 1.78 -3.71 -7.58
C THR A 58 1.26 -2.28 -7.48
N THR A 59 0.33 -1.91 -8.34
CA THR A 59 -0.52 -0.71 -8.25
C THR A 59 -1.95 -1.06 -8.61
N LEU A 60 -2.92 -0.38 -8.00
CA LEU A 60 -4.34 -0.46 -8.36
C LEU A 60 -4.91 0.88 -8.84
N ASP A 61 -4.19 1.98 -8.65
CA ASP A 61 -4.65 3.34 -8.94
C ASP A 61 -3.73 4.10 -9.90
N ARG A 62 -2.59 3.51 -10.27
CA ARG A 62 -1.51 4.13 -11.06
C ARG A 62 -0.97 5.43 -10.48
N ARG A 63 -1.12 5.61 -9.16
CA ARG A 63 -0.60 6.77 -8.41
C ARG A 63 0.40 6.36 -7.34
N SER A 64 0.21 5.16 -6.80
CA SER A 64 1.06 4.60 -5.76
C SER A 64 1.45 3.16 -6.05
N VAL A 65 2.66 2.80 -5.64
CA VAL A 65 3.07 1.41 -5.46
C VAL A 65 2.44 0.90 -4.18
N ARG A 66 1.90 -0.31 -4.22
CA ARG A 66 1.36 -1.01 -3.05
C ARG A 66 2.20 -2.24 -2.76
N ILE A 67 2.77 -2.30 -1.57
CA ILE A 67 3.58 -3.42 -1.09
C ILE A 67 2.74 -4.20 -0.10
N TYR A 68 2.36 -5.40 -0.47
CA TYR A 68 1.54 -6.30 0.35
C TYR A 68 2.39 -7.46 0.90
N PRO A 69 2.31 -7.78 2.20
CA PRO A 69 2.61 -9.13 2.65
C PRO A 69 1.80 -10.15 1.83
N ILE A 70 2.40 -11.26 1.46
CA ILE A 70 1.74 -12.20 0.53
C ILE A 70 0.43 -12.77 1.09
N SER A 71 0.33 -12.95 2.40
CA SER A 71 -0.91 -13.39 3.05
C SER A 71 -2.05 -12.38 2.84
N VAL A 72 -1.75 -11.09 2.99
CA VAL A 72 -2.71 -10.00 2.75
C VAL A 72 -3.12 -9.94 1.27
N TRP A 73 -2.15 -10.06 0.36
CA TRP A 73 -2.46 -10.06 -1.07
C TRP A 73 -3.36 -11.24 -1.48
N ARG A 74 -3.14 -12.43 -0.93
CA ARG A 74 -4.01 -13.59 -1.18
C ARG A 74 -5.47 -13.28 -0.84
N GLU A 75 -5.72 -12.63 0.28
CA GLU A 75 -7.08 -12.21 0.67
C GLU A 75 -7.66 -11.18 -0.30
N GLN A 76 -6.90 -10.15 -0.66
CA GLN A 76 -7.36 -9.13 -1.63
C GLN A 76 -7.65 -9.76 -2.99
N ARG A 77 -6.77 -10.63 -3.47
CA ARG A 77 -6.97 -11.37 -4.72
C ARG A 77 -8.23 -12.23 -4.70
N MET A 78 -8.48 -12.92 -3.59
CA MET A 78 -9.70 -13.73 -3.44
C MET A 78 -10.97 -12.87 -3.45
N ARG A 79 -10.93 -11.69 -2.83
CA ARG A 79 -12.06 -10.74 -2.87
C ARG A 79 -12.35 -10.26 -4.29
N LEU A 80 -11.33 -9.86 -5.04
CA LEU A 80 -11.49 -9.48 -6.45
C LEU A 80 -11.96 -10.67 -7.30
N ALA A 81 -11.47 -11.87 -7.05
CA ALA A 81 -11.86 -13.07 -7.79
C ALA A 81 -13.26 -13.58 -7.43
N SER A 82 -13.75 -13.35 -6.21
CA SER A 82 -15.12 -13.76 -5.81
C SER A 82 -16.21 -12.94 -6.51
N ASP A 83 -15.86 -11.75 -6.97
CA ASP A 83 -16.75 -10.88 -7.75
C ASP A 83 -16.38 -10.90 -9.25
N HIS A 84 -16.06 -12.08 -9.76
CA HIS A 84 -15.55 -12.29 -11.12
C HIS A 84 -16.54 -11.90 -12.23
N GLU A 85 -17.82 -11.76 -11.92
CA GLU A 85 -18.83 -11.26 -12.84
C GLU A 85 -18.84 -9.73 -12.94
N ASP A 86 -18.23 -9.03 -11.96
CA ASP A 86 -18.05 -7.59 -12.02
C ASP A 86 -16.84 -7.27 -12.93
N PRO A 87 -17.05 -6.58 -14.06
CA PRO A 87 -15.96 -6.22 -14.96
C PRO A 87 -14.92 -5.32 -14.29
N ASP A 88 -15.28 -4.48 -13.33
CA ASP A 88 -14.33 -3.62 -12.61
C ASP A 88 -13.37 -4.45 -11.75
N ALA A 89 -13.87 -5.49 -11.08
CA ALA A 89 -13.03 -6.41 -10.29
C ALA A 89 -12.06 -7.20 -11.18
N ALA A 90 -12.52 -7.66 -12.35
CA ALA A 90 -11.72 -8.36 -13.33
C ALA A 90 -10.60 -7.46 -13.90
N ASP A 91 -10.93 -6.22 -14.24
CA ASP A 91 -9.97 -5.24 -14.76
C ASP A 91 -8.91 -4.88 -13.72
N LEU A 92 -9.31 -4.66 -12.47
CA LEU A 92 -8.36 -4.39 -11.38
C LEU A 92 -7.42 -5.57 -11.14
N LEU A 93 -7.93 -6.80 -11.17
CA LEU A 93 -7.07 -7.99 -11.02
C LEU A 93 -6.10 -8.15 -12.19
N PHE A 94 -6.56 -7.88 -13.41
CA PHE A 94 -5.71 -7.89 -14.60
C PHE A 94 -4.58 -6.86 -14.49
N LEU A 95 -4.89 -5.62 -14.15
CA LEU A 95 -3.90 -4.56 -13.98
C LEU A 95 -2.95 -4.84 -12.81
N ALA A 96 -3.47 -5.37 -11.71
CA ALA A 96 -2.63 -5.77 -10.58
C ALA A 96 -1.58 -6.81 -10.97
N ASN A 97 -1.94 -7.76 -11.84
CA ASN A 97 -1.01 -8.76 -12.36
C ASN A 97 -0.05 -8.17 -13.41
N HIS A 98 -0.52 -7.27 -14.26
CA HIS A 98 0.32 -6.63 -15.28
C HIS A 98 1.48 -5.83 -14.67
N TYR A 99 1.19 -5.03 -13.66
CA TYR A 99 2.20 -4.20 -12.98
C TYR A 99 2.85 -4.91 -11.79
N GLY A 100 2.34 -6.07 -11.40
CA GLY A 100 2.70 -6.74 -10.17
C GLY A 100 3.82 -7.75 -10.34
N ALA A 101 4.59 -7.91 -9.28
CA ALA A 101 5.58 -8.96 -9.16
C ALA A 101 5.71 -9.44 -7.72
N ASN A 102 5.99 -10.74 -7.57
CA ASN A 102 6.45 -11.28 -6.29
C ASN A 102 7.91 -10.87 -6.06
N THR A 103 8.22 -10.49 -4.84
CA THR A 103 9.56 -10.14 -4.41
C THR A 103 9.77 -10.50 -2.94
N GLU A 104 10.97 -10.30 -2.46
CA GLU A 104 11.33 -10.35 -1.04
C GLU A 104 12.23 -9.18 -0.70
N MET A 105 12.24 -8.78 0.55
CA MET A 105 13.21 -7.81 1.04
C MET A 105 14.61 -8.45 1.06
N ASP A 106 15.60 -7.78 0.51
CA ASP A 106 17.00 -8.25 0.55
C ASP A 106 17.65 -8.02 1.93
N GLY A 107 18.84 -8.60 2.13
CA GLY A 107 19.58 -8.48 3.38
C GLY A 107 20.05 -7.07 3.75
N GLN A 108 19.85 -6.10 2.86
CA GLN A 108 20.16 -4.68 3.09
C GLN A 108 18.90 -3.82 3.28
N GLY A 109 17.73 -4.44 3.46
CA GLY A 109 16.47 -3.76 3.68
C GLY A 109 15.92 -3.07 2.43
N ARG A 110 16.09 -3.68 1.25
CA ARG A 110 15.60 -3.12 -0.02
C ARG A 110 14.64 -4.07 -0.70
N ILE A 111 13.67 -3.50 -1.42
CA ILE A 111 12.66 -4.23 -2.20
C ILE A 111 12.78 -3.82 -3.66
N LEU A 112 12.91 -4.80 -4.57
CA LEU A 112 12.90 -4.54 -5.99
C LEU A 112 11.50 -4.15 -6.46
N ILE A 113 11.39 -3.03 -7.16
CA ILE A 113 10.17 -2.61 -7.86
C ILE A 113 10.28 -2.99 -9.32
N HIS A 114 9.28 -3.71 -9.82
CA HIS A 114 9.23 -4.18 -11.21
C HIS A 114 9.36 -3.01 -12.22
N GLU A 115 10.05 -3.23 -13.32
CA GLU A 115 10.38 -2.18 -14.29
C GLU A 115 9.14 -1.49 -14.87
N ASP A 116 8.13 -2.26 -15.28
CA ASP A 116 6.89 -1.71 -15.85
C ASP A 116 6.16 -0.82 -14.83
N LEU A 117 6.18 -1.20 -13.56
CA LEU A 117 5.60 -0.39 -12.48
C LEU A 117 6.39 0.89 -12.25
N ARG A 118 7.74 0.82 -12.26
CA ARG A 118 8.58 2.01 -12.13
C ARG A 118 8.34 3.01 -13.25
N ARG A 119 8.24 2.53 -14.49
CA ARG A 119 7.96 3.37 -15.66
C ARG A 119 6.57 3.97 -15.61
N ALA A 120 5.56 3.14 -15.31
CA ALA A 120 4.16 3.59 -15.27
C ALA A 120 3.92 4.72 -14.26
N LEU A 121 4.67 4.73 -13.15
CA LEU A 121 4.56 5.73 -12.09
C LEU A 121 5.71 6.75 -12.10
N SER A 122 6.63 6.66 -13.05
CA SER A 122 7.79 7.57 -13.17
C SER A 122 8.54 7.70 -11.85
N LEU A 123 8.96 6.58 -11.25
CA LEU A 123 9.54 6.54 -9.90
C LEU A 123 11.04 6.83 -9.86
N GLU A 124 11.72 6.78 -11.00
CA GLU A 124 13.17 6.88 -11.07
C GLU A 124 13.64 8.33 -10.88
N ASP A 125 14.80 8.50 -10.23
CA ASP A 125 15.49 9.77 -10.02
C ASP A 125 14.66 10.88 -9.37
N ARG A 126 13.70 10.50 -8.53
CA ARG A 126 12.84 11.46 -7.84
C ARG A 126 12.57 11.07 -6.39
N PRO A 127 12.27 12.07 -5.53
CA PRO A 127 11.90 11.79 -4.15
C PRO A 127 10.55 11.06 -4.08
N LEU A 128 10.48 10.06 -3.21
CA LEU A 128 9.31 9.25 -2.94
C LEU A 128 8.94 9.35 -1.46
N MET A 129 7.67 9.15 -1.16
CA MET A 129 7.16 9.02 0.20
C MET A 129 6.60 7.63 0.42
N LEU A 130 6.97 7.03 1.53
CA LEU A 130 6.49 5.74 2.00
C LEU A 130 5.46 5.99 3.11
N VAL A 131 4.27 5.43 2.96
CA VAL A 131 3.12 5.65 3.84
C VAL A 131 2.52 4.31 4.24
N PRO A 132 2.45 3.97 5.53
CA PRO A 132 1.75 2.77 5.96
C PRO A 132 0.24 2.94 5.80
N TRP A 133 -0.43 1.85 5.44
CA TRP A 133 -1.89 1.83 5.29
C TRP A 133 -2.45 0.49 5.77
N ILE A 134 -3.01 0.44 6.94
CA ILE A 134 -3.63 -0.72 7.61
C ILE A 134 -2.82 -2.03 7.45
N TRP A 135 -2.81 -2.64 6.25
CA TRP A 135 -2.23 -3.96 5.99
C TRP A 135 -1.17 -3.95 4.87
N ARG A 136 -0.78 -2.79 4.39
CA ARG A 136 0.18 -2.62 3.29
C ARG A 136 0.98 -1.35 3.45
N VAL A 137 2.01 -1.25 2.66
CA VAL A 137 2.81 -0.01 2.55
C VAL A 137 2.58 0.58 1.16
N ASP A 138 2.21 1.84 1.11
CA ASP A 138 2.09 2.60 -0.13
C ASP A 138 3.36 3.45 -0.34
N VAL A 139 3.85 3.49 -1.58
CA VAL A 139 4.98 4.35 -1.97
C VAL A 139 4.56 5.17 -3.17
N MET A 140 4.74 6.47 -3.09
CA MET A 140 4.32 7.39 -4.14
C MET A 140 5.34 8.52 -4.36
N PRO A 141 5.36 9.13 -5.54
CA PRO A 141 6.10 10.36 -5.76
C PRO A 141 5.70 11.45 -4.76
N GLU A 142 6.66 12.27 -4.37
CA GLU A 142 6.41 13.32 -3.36
C GLU A 142 5.32 14.31 -3.77
N ASP A 143 5.23 14.66 -5.05
CA ASP A 143 4.17 15.52 -5.57
C ASP A 143 2.76 14.89 -5.43
N VAL A 144 2.65 13.58 -5.67
CA VAL A 144 1.41 12.82 -5.44
C VAL A 144 1.06 12.79 -3.94
N TYR A 145 2.07 12.61 -3.09
CA TYR A 145 1.90 12.66 -1.65
C TYR A 145 1.41 14.04 -1.18
N GLN A 146 2.02 15.14 -1.66
CA GLN A 146 1.61 16.50 -1.31
C GLN A 146 0.20 16.83 -1.79
N ALA A 147 -0.18 16.39 -2.99
CA ALA A 147 -1.54 16.55 -3.49
C ALA A 147 -2.56 15.78 -2.63
N ARG A 148 -2.22 14.54 -2.21
CA ARG A 148 -3.06 13.74 -1.30
C ARG A 148 -3.19 14.38 0.07
N LYS A 149 -2.10 14.94 0.60
CA LYS A 149 -2.08 15.69 1.86
C LYS A 149 -2.99 16.90 1.79
N ALA A 150 -2.83 17.75 0.78
CA ALA A 150 -3.67 18.92 0.58
C ALA A 150 -5.17 18.58 0.48
N SER A 151 -5.51 17.50 -0.23
CA SER A 151 -6.88 17.00 -0.29
C SER A 151 -7.39 16.51 1.08
N ALA A 152 -6.54 15.87 1.88
CA ALA A 152 -6.91 15.39 3.21
C ALA A 152 -7.15 16.53 4.21
N GLU A 153 -6.46 17.65 4.05
CA GLU A 153 -6.58 18.86 4.89
C GLU A 153 -7.85 19.66 4.63
N GLN A 154 -8.55 19.43 3.50
CA GLN A 154 -9.81 20.09 3.22
C GLN A 154 -10.89 19.72 4.23
N ASP A 155 -11.61 20.71 4.77
CA ASP A 155 -12.66 20.53 5.78
C ASP A 155 -12.21 19.70 6.99
N LEU A 156 -11.00 19.92 7.46
CA LEU A 156 -10.40 19.14 8.54
C LEU A 156 -11.23 19.21 9.83
N ASP A 157 -11.71 20.37 10.20
CA ASP A 157 -12.55 20.59 11.38
C ASP A 157 -13.88 19.83 11.28
N GLY A 158 -14.51 19.86 10.12
CA GLY A 158 -15.74 19.12 9.87
C GLY A 158 -15.52 17.60 9.91
N LYS A 159 -14.44 17.11 9.33
CA LYS A 159 -14.05 15.70 9.43
C LYS A 159 -13.82 15.27 10.87
N LEU A 160 -13.09 16.07 11.64
CA LEU A 160 -12.77 15.78 13.02
C LEU A 160 -14.05 15.71 13.88
N LYS A 161 -14.96 16.68 13.74
CA LYS A 161 -16.25 16.68 14.42
C LYS A 161 -17.07 15.42 14.13
N ARG A 162 -17.16 15.03 12.83
CA ARG A 162 -17.91 13.83 12.42
C ARG A 162 -17.33 12.55 13.00
N LEU A 163 -16.00 12.43 13.05
CA LEU A 163 -15.32 11.24 13.57
C LEU A 163 -15.38 11.20 15.11
N THR A 164 -15.24 12.34 15.79
CA THR A 164 -15.41 12.42 17.23
C THR A 164 -16.83 11.99 17.64
N ALA A 165 -17.85 12.37 16.89
CA ALA A 165 -19.22 11.90 17.10
C ALA A 165 -19.37 10.37 16.91
N LYS A 166 -18.46 9.73 16.16
CA LYS A 166 -18.40 8.27 15.96
C LYS A 166 -17.42 7.55 16.91
N GLY A 167 -16.87 8.26 17.91
CA GLY A 167 -16.02 7.67 18.95
C GLY A 167 -14.53 7.90 18.82
N LEU A 168 -14.05 8.71 17.87
CA LEU A 168 -12.66 9.16 17.86
C LEU A 168 -12.40 10.02 19.12
N ARG A 169 -11.31 9.71 19.84
CA ARG A 169 -10.87 10.43 21.04
C ARG A 169 -9.54 11.10 20.83
#